data_1f217c54f9caa0b836645d5b30091775
#
_entry.id   1f217c54f9caa0b836645d5b30091775
#
_cell.length_a   1.000
_cell.length_b   1.000
_cell.length_c   1.000
_cell.angle_alpha   90.00
_cell.angle_beta   90.00
_cell.angle_gamma   90.00
#
_symmetry.space_group_name_H-M   'P 1'
#
loop_
_entity.id
_entity.type
_entity.pdbx_description
1 polymer ?
#
loop_
_entity_poly.entity_id
_entity_poly.type
_entity_poly.pdbx_seq_one_letter_code
_entity_poly.pdbx_strand_id
1 'polypeptide(L)'
;MWGSNKNKIRSSKIDTLIGQGIVINGDVKFDGGLHLDGKIVGNAIAENGGNSVFIVSDKGRVEGDISVSFAIINGEVTGNVYASEKLELSGKARITGDVHYSLLEMASGAEVNGKMVHESEKKLLEHHVSEDVDDEHAQSAEPV
;
A
#
# COMPACT_ATOMS: atom_id res chain seq x y z
N MET A 1 -28.33 12.49 -1.97
CA MET A 1 -27.86 12.31 -1.86
C MET A 1 -27.14 12.12 -1.65
N TRP A 2 -27.15 12.21 -1.56
CA TRP A 2 -26.25 11.85 -1.54
C TRP A 2 -25.65 11.79 -0.56
N GLY A 3 -25.80 11.78 -0.16
CA GLY A 3 -25.25 11.55 0.64
C GLY A 3 -24.88 11.24 1.24
N SER A 4 -24.94 11.07 1.29
CA SER A 4 -24.39 10.66 1.72
C SER A 4 -23.71 10.29 1.94
N ASN A 5 -23.65 10.26 1.89
CA ASN A 5 -22.76 9.84 1.89
C ASN A 5 -21.97 9.89 2.36
N LYS A 6 -21.89 10.01 2.61
CA LYS A 6 -21.06 10.01 2.86
C LYS A 6 -20.24 9.43 3.39
N ASN A 7 -20.24 8.80 3.73
CA ASN A 7 -19.43 8.14 4.04
C ASN A 7 -18.86 7.41 3.78
N LYS A 8 -19.14 7.21 3.47
CA LYS A 8 -18.76 6.48 3.02
C LYS A 8 -18.10 6.37 2.35
N ILE A 9 -18.09 6.39 2.44
CA ILE A 9 -17.52 6.27 1.78
C ILE A 9 -16.70 6.34 1.60
N ARG A 10 -16.53 6.57 1.82
CA ARG A 10 -15.52 6.60 1.77
C ARG A 10 -14.72 5.86 1.21
N SER A 11 -14.58 5.33 1.62
CA SER A 11 -13.76 4.39 1.36
C SER A 11 -14.05 3.70 0.20
N SER A 12 -15.10 3.51 -0.01
CA SER A 12 -15.38 2.77 -1.10
C SER A 12 -15.16 3.53 -2.30
N LYS A 13 -14.64 4.68 -2.22
CA LYS A 13 -14.46 5.44 -3.31
C LYS A 13 -13.31 5.02 -4.08
N ILE A 14 -13.48 4.50 -5.26
CA ILE A 14 -12.41 4.16 -6.17
C ILE A 14 -12.37 5.24 -7.21
N ASP A 15 -11.29 5.98 -7.26
CA ASP A 15 -11.15 7.06 -8.19
C ASP A 15 -10.50 6.61 -9.48
N THR A 16 -9.69 5.58 -9.45
CA THR A 16 -8.94 5.16 -10.61
C THR A 16 -8.90 3.65 -10.69
N LEU A 17 -9.04 3.14 -11.88
CA LEU A 17 -8.97 1.71 -12.13
C LEU A 17 -7.92 1.48 -13.20
N ILE A 18 -6.94 0.63 -12.91
CA ILE A 18 -5.98 0.22 -13.90
C ILE A 18 -6.39 -1.19 -14.31
N GLY A 19 -6.88 -1.31 -15.52
CA GLY A 19 -7.50 -2.55 -15.98
C GLY A 19 -6.51 -3.64 -16.30
N GLN A 20 -7.03 -4.84 -16.44
CA GLN A 20 -6.26 -5.99 -16.78
C GLN A 20 -5.66 -5.77 -18.14
N GLY A 21 -4.45 -6.10 -18.35
CA GLY A 21 -3.78 -5.88 -19.59
C GLY A 21 -2.96 -4.61 -19.66
N ILE A 22 -3.08 -3.75 -18.67
CA ILE A 22 -2.31 -2.52 -18.64
C ILE A 22 -1.06 -2.76 -17.81
N VAL A 23 0.07 -2.36 -18.36
CA VAL A 23 1.34 -2.45 -17.65
C VAL A 23 1.91 -1.04 -17.56
N ILE A 24 2.19 -0.60 -16.36
CA ILE A 24 2.76 0.71 -16.14
C ILE A 24 4.19 0.52 -15.71
N ASN A 25 5.12 1.10 -16.47
CA ASN A 25 6.53 1.04 -16.10
C ASN A 25 6.90 2.39 -15.53
N GLY A 26 7.14 2.43 -14.25
CA GLY A 26 7.46 3.67 -13.55
C GLY A 26 6.61 3.78 -12.31
N ASP A 27 6.83 4.82 -11.55
CA ASP A 27 6.12 5.01 -10.30
C ASP A 27 4.74 5.57 -10.57
N VAL A 28 3.79 5.19 -9.73
CA VAL A 28 2.44 5.70 -9.82
C VAL A 28 2.18 6.46 -8.54
N LYS A 29 1.89 7.73 -8.66
CA LYS A 29 1.54 8.55 -7.51
C LYS A 29 0.07 8.88 -7.64
N PHE A 30 -0.65 8.71 -6.57
CA PHE A 30 -2.10 8.90 -6.63
C PHE A 30 -2.63 9.44 -5.33
N ASP A 31 -3.86 9.93 -5.38
CA ASP A 31 -4.56 10.45 -4.24
C ASP A 31 -5.93 9.81 -4.28
N GLY A 32 -6.43 9.36 -3.17
CA GLY A 32 -7.74 8.72 -3.13
C GLY A 32 -7.62 7.23 -3.33
N GLY A 33 -8.49 6.67 -4.11
CA GLY A 33 -8.57 5.22 -4.27
C GLY A 33 -8.04 4.75 -5.61
N LEU A 34 -7.25 3.70 -5.60
CA LEU A 34 -6.71 3.12 -6.82
C LEU A 34 -6.95 1.62 -6.78
N HIS A 35 -7.59 1.11 -7.82
CA HIS A 35 -7.85 -0.33 -7.95
C HIS A 35 -7.01 -0.87 -9.09
N LEU A 36 -6.20 -1.88 -8.82
CA LEU A 36 -5.27 -2.40 -9.79
C LEU A 36 -5.64 -3.82 -10.20
N ASP A 37 -5.98 -3.99 -11.47
CA ASP A 37 -6.16 -5.30 -12.06
C ASP A 37 -5.02 -5.61 -13.02
N GLY A 38 -4.17 -4.66 -13.28
CA GLY A 38 -3.06 -4.82 -14.22
C GLY A 38 -1.74 -4.93 -13.47
N LYS A 39 -0.69 -4.39 -14.05
CA LYS A 39 0.64 -4.55 -13.49
C LYS A 39 1.34 -3.20 -13.38
N ILE A 40 2.01 -2.98 -12.26
CA ILE A 40 2.85 -1.82 -12.07
C ILE A 40 4.26 -2.32 -11.83
N VAL A 41 5.19 -1.83 -12.64
CA VAL A 41 6.61 -2.10 -12.43
C VAL A 41 7.21 -0.78 -11.97
N GLY A 42 7.20 -0.58 -10.69
CA GLY A 42 7.61 0.67 -10.07
C GLY A 42 6.93 0.77 -8.72
N ASN A 43 6.99 1.92 -8.12
CA ASN A 43 6.43 2.10 -6.79
C ASN A 43 5.03 2.70 -6.87
N ALA A 44 4.17 2.33 -5.95
CA ALA A 44 2.85 2.91 -5.86
C ALA A 44 2.82 3.75 -4.61
N ILE A 45 2.66 5.04 -4.76
CA ILE A 45 2.80 5.98 -3.67
C ILE A 45 1.59 6.86 -3.59
N ALA A 46 0.97 6.88 -2.43
CA ALA A 46 -0.16 7.76 -2.21
C ALA A 46 0.36 9.10 -1.76
N GLU A 47 -0.08 10.14 -2.44
CA GLU A 47 0.29 11.47 -2.04
C GLU A 47 -0.72 11.95 -1.04
N ASN A 48 -0.55 12.87 -0.34
CA ASN A 48 -1.47 13.42 0.62
C ASN A 48 -1.95 12.47 1.69
N GLY A 49 -1.31 11.39 1.88
CA GLY A 49 -1.52 10.50 2.98
C GLY A 49 -2.95 10.34 3.39
N GLY A 50 -3.25 10.08 4.51
CA GLY A 50 -4.50 10.16 5.16
C GLY A 50 -5.56 9.16 4.74
N ASN A 51 -6.16 9.29 3.60
CA ASN A 51 -7.27 8.46 3.22
C ASN A 51 -7.08 7.71 1.93
N SER A 52 -5.86 7.46 1.56
CA SER A 52 -5.62 6.74 0.32
C SER A 52 -5.90 5.26 0.50
N VAL A 53 -6.45 4.63 -0.52
CA VAL A 53 -6.75 3.20 -0.51
C VAL A 53 -6.19 2.59 -1.78
N PHE A 54 -5.37 1.57 -1.65
CA PHE A 54 -4.82 0.89 -2.81
C PHE A 54 -5.30 -0.56 -2.77
N ILE A 55 -6.00 -0.98 -3.79
CA ILE A 55 -6.54 -2.33 -3.89
C ILE A 55 -5.84 -3.07 -5.01
N VAL A 56 -5.18 -4.16 -4.68
CA VAL A 56 -4.56 -5.03 -5.68
C VAL A 56 -5.45 -6.25 -5.79
N SER A 57 -6.10 -6.42 -6.92
CA SER A 57 -7.03 -7.53 -7.09
C SER A 57 -6.27 -8.82 -7.33
N ASP A 58 -6.95 -9.92 -7.42
CA ASP A 58 -6.31 -11.21 -7.64
C ASP A 58 -5.59 -11.28 -8.98
N LYS A 59 -5.86 -10.33 -9.88
CA LYS A 59 -5.16 -10.27 -11.14
C LYS A 59 -4.09 -9.20 -11.14
N GLY A 60 -4.00 -8.43 -10.08
CA GLY A 60 -3.05 -7.33 -10.02
C GLY A 60 -1.67 -7.77 -9.61
N ARG A 61 -0.68 -7.03 -10.04
CA ARG A 61 0.70 -7.28 -9.66
C ARG A 61 1.45 -6.00 -9.49
N VAL A 62 2.31 -5.95 -8.50
CA VAL A 62 3.17 -4.82 -8.28
C VAL A 62 4.58 -5.32 -8.11
N GLU A 63 5.52 -4.74 -8.87
CA GLU A 63 6.93 -5.02 -8.67
C GLU A 63 7.57 -3.73 -8.23
N GLY A 64 7.60 -3.50 -6.96
CA GLY A 64 8.10 -2.29 -6.35
C GLY A 64 7.49 -2.11 -4.99
N ASP A 65 7.72 -0.98 -4.38
CA ASP A 65 7.24 -0.74 -3.04
C ASP A 65 5.89 -0.04 -3.07
N ILE A 66 5.10 -0.27 -2.05
CA ILE A 66 3.78 0.33 -1.91
C ILE A 66 3.80 1.16 -0.64
N SER A 67 3.39 2.42 -0.74
CA SER A 67 3.35 3.31 0.41
C SER A 67 2.00 4.02 0.40
N VAL A 68 1.09 3.58 1.23
CA VAL A 68 -0.29 4.08 1.22
C VAL A 68 -0.85 4.05 2.63
N SER A 69 -2.03 4.60 2.81
CA SER A 69 -2.70 4.55 4.11
C SER A 69 -3.37 3.21 4.31
N PHE A 70 -4.19 2.80 3.36
CA PHE A 70 -4.88 1.52 3.44
C PHE A 70 -4.51 0.69 2.23
N ALA A 71 -4.07 -0.54 2.46
CA ALA A 71 -3.74 -1.44 1.37
C ALA A 71 -4.58 -2.69 1.50
N ILE A 72 -5.25 -3.08 0.43
CA ILE A 72 -6.02 -4.31 0.38
C ILE A 72 -5.42 -5.12 -0.74
N ILE A 73 -4.77 -6.22 -0.42
CA ILE A 73 -4.02 -6.97 -1.38
C ILE A 73 -4.58 -8.37 -1.54
N ASN A 74 -4.94 -8.71 -2.76
CA ASN A 74 -5.38 -10.05 -3.08
C ASN A 74 -4.60 -10.58 -4.29
N GLY A 75 -3.50 -9.95 -4.65
CA GLY A 75 -2.69 -10.34 -5.79
C GLY A 75 -1.25 -10.46 -5.37
N GLU A 76 -0.34 -10.22 -6.31
CA GLU A 76 1.08 -10.41 -6.06
C GLU A 76 1.81 -9.10 -5.91
N VAL A 77 2.66 -9.03 -4.92
CA VAL A 77 3.50 -7.86 -4.70
C VAL A 77 4.92 -8.36 -4.48
N THR A 78 5.86 -7.85 -5.26
CA THR A 78 7.26 -8.13 -5.05
C THR A 78 7.90 -6.80 -4.65
N GLY A 79 8.13 -6.63 -3.37
CA GLY A 79 8.65 -5.40 -2.82
C GLY A 79 8.10 -5.21 -1.42
N ASN A 80 8.36 -4.06 -0.86
CA ASN A 80 7.92 -3.80 0.51
C ASN A 80 6.62 -3.04 0.53
N VAL A 81 5.82 -3.27 1.55
CA VAL A 81 4.52 -2.61 1.68
C VAL A 81 4.53 -1.80 2.96
N TYR A 82 4.16 -0.54 2.84
CA TYR A 82 4.03 0.34 3.99
C TYR A 82 2.60 0.87 4.02
N ALA A 83 1.81 0.35 4.95
CA ALA A 83 0.41 0.76 5.09
C ALA A 83 0.28 1.47 6.43
N SER A 84 0.16 2.79 6.41
CA SER A 84 0.21 3.55 7.64
C SER A 84 -1.02 3.35 8.51
N GLU A 85 -2.15 2.99 7.92
CA GLU A 85 -3.36 2.77 8.70
C GLU A 85 -3.68 1.29 8.81
N LYS A 86 -3.81 0.60 7.72
CA LYS A 86 -4.24 -0.78 7.77
C LYS A 86 -3.80 -1.55 6.55
N LEU A 87 -3.38 -2.77 6.76
CA LEU A 87 -3.04 -3.68 5.69
C LEU A 87 -3.99 -4.86 5.76
N GLU A 88 -4.66 -5.15 4.65
CA GLU A 88 -5.57 -6.26 4.61
C GLU A 88 -5.11 -7.20 3.52
N LEU A 89 -4.88 -8.47 3.88
CA LEU A 89 -4.40 -9.46 2.92
C LEU A 89 -5.51 -10.50 2.73
N SER A 90 -5.98 -10.62 1.51
CA SER A 90 -7.01 -11.59 1.19
C SER A 90 -6.37 -12.92 0.87
N GLY A 91 -7.18 -13.92 0.64
CA GLY A 91 -6.68 -15.29 0.55
C GLY A 91 -5.73 -15.59 -0.58
N LYS A 92 -5.71 -14.77 -1.63
CA LYS A 92 -4.80 -15.01 -2.74
C LYS A 92 -3.59 -14.09 -2.71
N ALA A 93 -3.42 -13.34 -1.64
CA ALA A 93 -2.31 -12.42 -1.55
C ALA A 93 -0.99 -13.16 -1.49
N ARG A 94 -0.02 -12.68 -2.24
CA ARG A 94 1.32 -13.26 -2.25
C ARG A 94 2.29 -12.12 -2.25
N ILE A 95 2.97 -11.92 -1.14
CA ILE A 95 3.90 -10.82 -1.01
C ILE A 95 5.29 -11.37 -0.82
N THR A 96 6.23 -10.89 -1.61
CA THR A 96 7.63 -11.23 -1.43
C THR A 96 8.33 -9.93 -1.05
N GLY A 97 8.63 -9.79 0.21
CA GLY A 97 9.22 -8.58 0.76
C GLY A 97 8.70 -8.37 2.16
N ASP A 98 9.02 -7.24 2.73
CA ASP A 98 8.63 -6.95 4.10
C ASP A 98 7.36 -6.12 4.10
N VAL A 99 6.51 -6.32 5.09
CA VAL A 99 5.29 -5.53 5.22
C VAL A 99 5.32 -4.80 6.55
N HIS A 100 4.97 -3.53 6.49
CA HIS A 100 4.93 -2.67 7.66
C HIS A 100 3.49 -2.16 7.78
N TYR A 101 2.91 -2.29 8.97
CA TYR A 101 1.50 -1.96 9.12
C TYR A 101 1.20 -1.46 10.53
N SER A 102 0.13 -0.73 10.66
CA SER A 102 -0.38 -0.34 11.96
C SER A 102 -1.42 -1.34 12.40
N LEU A 103 -2.38 -1.64 11.53
CA LEU A 103 -3.36 -2.67 11.78
C LEU A 103 -3.27 -3.70 10.68
N LEU A 104 -3.47 -4.96 11.01
CA LEU A 104 -3.36 -6.04 10.05
C LEU A 104 -4.57 -6.95 10.09
N GLU A 105 -5.10 -7.26 8.91
CA GLU A 105 -6.08 -8.31 8.77
C GLU A 105 -5.54 -9.26 7.75
N MET A 106 -5.49 -10.54 8.05
CA MET A 106 -4.91 -11.51 7.15
C MET A 106 -5.82 -12.71 7.06
N ALA A 107 -6.28 -13.00 5.86
CA ALA A 107 -7.18 -14.12 5.65
C ALA A 107 -6.40 -15.40 5.47
N SER A 108 -7.07 -16.51 5.63
CA SER A 108 -6.46 -17.81 5.40
C SER A 108 -6.02 -17.89 3.95
N GLY A 109 -4.88 -18.42 3.71
CA GLY A 109 -4.35 -18.58 2.39
C GLY A 109 -3.37 -17.50 1.98
N ALA A 110 -3.38 -16.36 2.65
CA ALA A 110 -2.46 -15.28 2.32
C ALA A 110 -1.04 -15.68 2.67
N GLU A 111 -0.09 -15.26 1.87
CA GLU A 111 1.31 -15.58 2.11
C GLU A 111 2.18 -14.35 2.08
N VAL A 112 3.05 -14.23 3.06
CA VAL A 112 4.03 -13.17 3.10
C VAL A 112 5.39 -13.83 3.26
N ASN A 113 6.25 -13.61 2.29
CA ASN A 113 7.61 -14.14 2.34
C ASN A 113 8.54 -12.98 2.66
N GLY A 114 8.73 -12.75 3.93
CA GLY A 114 9.52 -11.65 4.42
C GLY A 114 9.10 -11.36 5.83
N LYS A 115 9.45 -10.20 6.32
CA LYS A 115 9.13 -9.85 7.67
C LYS A 115 7.80 -9.13 7.75
N MET A 116 7.12 -9.31 8.86
CA MET A 116 5.90 -8.58 9.14
C MET A 116 6.21 -7.69 10.32
N VAL A 117 6.17 -6.39 10.11
CA VAL A 117 6.60 -5.43 11.10
C VAL A 117 5.44 -4.55 11.50
N HIS A 118 5.08 -4.60 12.77
CA HIS A 118 4.04 -3.73 13.28
C HIS A 118 4.69 -2.44 13.74
N GLU A 119 4.21 -1.33 13.23
CA GLU A 119 4.75 -0.04 13.60
C GLU A 119 3.61 0.91 13.92
N SER A 120 3.89 1.91 14.71
CA SER A 120 2.84 2.85 15.02
C SER A 120 2.53 3.67 13.78
N GLU A 121 1.32 4.13 13.72
CA GLU A 121 0.90 4.94 12.60
C GLU A 121 1.82 6.13 12.44
N LYS A 122 2.23 6.73 13.51
CA LYS A 122 3.09 7.87 13.43
C LYS A 122 4.42 7.53 12.77
N LYS A 123 4.99 6.40 13.10
CA LYS A 123 6.25 6.03 12.54
C LYS A 123 6.14 5.75 11.06
N LEU A 124 5.05 5.13 10.64
CA LEU A 124 4.87 4.86 9.22
C LEU A 124 4.65 6.14 8.44
N LEU A 125 3.98 7.11 9.03
CA LEU A 125 3.78 8.37 8.37
C LEU A 125 5.10 9.11 8.24
N GLU A 126 5.95 9.01 9.22
CA GLU A 126 7.25 9.64 9.12
C GLU A 126 8.08 9.02 8.00
N HIS A 127 8.04 7.74 7.86
CA HIS A 127 8.75 7.08 6.78
C HIS A 127 8.21 7.58 5.45
N HIS A 128 6.93 7.70 5.34
CA HIS A 128 6.29 8.10 4.11
C HIS A 128 6.67 9.53 3.72
N VAL A 129 6.76 10.40 4.68
CA VAL A 129 7.00 11.78 4.40
C VAL A 129 8.45 12.10 4.21
N SER A 130 9.31 11.50 4.96
CA SER A 130 10.69 11.88 4.96
C SER A 130 11.60 10.93 4.26
N GLU A 131 11.09 10.26 3.29
CA GLU A 131 11.87 9.31 2.62
C GLU A 131 13.14 9.82 2.13
N ASP A 132 13.23 10.99 1.64
CA ASP A 132 14.44 11.43 1.16
C ASP A 132 15.32 11.95 2.22
N VAL A 133 14.84 12.37 3.32
CA VAL A 133 15.68 12.87 4.33
C VAL A 133 16.21 11.79 5.17
N ASP A 134 15.52 10.73 5.24
CA ASP A 134 15.83 9.71 6.07
C ASP A 134 17.09 9.11 5.95
N ASP A 135 17.61 9.09 4.86
CA ASP A 135 18.77 8.46 4.70
C ASP A 135 19.81 8.94 5.54
N GLU A 136 20.10 10.11 5.60
CA GLU A 136 21.16 10.49 6.39
C GLU A 136 20.84 10.38 7.76
N HIS A 137 19.67 10.42 8.12
CA HIS A 137 19.33 10.30 9.44
C HIS A 137 19.40 8.98 9.96
N ALA A 138 19.03 8.09 9.22
CA ALA A 138 18.96 6.78 9.62
C ALA A 138 20.20 6.35 10.14
N GLN A 139 21.23 6.62 9.51
CA GLN A 139 22.36 6.12 9.95
C GLN A 139 22.76 6.81 11.10
N SER A 140 22.49 7.95 11.23
CA SER A 140 23.02 8.57 12.37
C SER A 140 22.28 8.06 13.52
N ALA A 141 21.13 7.77 13.37
CA ALA A 141 20.40 7.40 14.46
C ALA A 141 20.78 6.19 15.01
N GLU A 142 21.13 5.43 14.36
CA GLU A 142 21.26 4.28 14.79
C GLU A 142 22.27 4.08 15.54
N PRO A 143 22.90 4.60 15.55
CA PRO A 143 23.94 4.29 16.23
C PRO A 143 23.55 4.04 17.48
N VAL A 144 23.17 3.74 17.71
CA VAL A 144 22.96 3.62 18.81
C VAL A 144 22.71 3.08 19.12
#